data_e204b1d91c81999afd2ea8f943c80ca6
#
_entry.id   e204b1d91c81999afd2ea8f943c80ca6
#
_cell.length_a   1.000
_cell.length_b   1.000
_cell.length_c   1.000
_cell.angle_alpha   90.00
_cell.angle_beta   90.00
_cell.angle_gamma   90.00
#
_symmetry.space_group_name_H-M   'P 1'
#
loop_
_entity.id
_entity.type
_entity.pdbx_description
1 polymer ?
#
loop_
_entity_poly.entity_id
_entity_poly.type
_entity_poly.pdbx_seq_one_letter_code
_entity_poly.pdbx_strand_id
1 'polypeptide(L)'
;MPIPEPILVIYSEPPKAIVATDLRQTRIDEFLDSRSLQAKSRKAYQSDLKIFMDWCELAWGDVTRRKVTQFKNFLVKERELALSSVNRVLQTLKSFYRWLLISEYVTADPTIGIQLERLPESVSKDLDDDEVLQIYEAIALSKYPERDLAIFTVLLHGLRGEELCNLNVGDYCDGELVIPVAKWDSKGEVPLTKLGLLHLNAYLDWRKDKGDELLPESPLFVSFSNRSYGDRLTYWGVRHVMDVLAKKTGIDLHSHRGRHTFATNLIVKYELDPSLAMELTRHRDIRSFKRYTNRKNKVAAKRAFLKASERLDY
;
A
#
# COMPACT_ATOMS: atom_id res chain seq x y z
N MET A 1 -3.24 -14.48 87.74
CA MET A 1 -3.65 -13.78 86.50
C MET A 1 -3.44 -14.75 85.36
N PRO A 2 -4.45 -15.12 84.57
CA PRO A 2 -4.25 -16.01 83.44
C PRO A 2 -3.57 -15.24 82.29
N ILE A 3 -2.63 -15.90 81.64
CA ILE A 3 -1.91 -15.40 80.45
C ILE A 3 -2.89 -15.39 79.27
N PRO A 4 -3.05 -14.27 78.58
CA PRO A 4 -3.93 -14.25 77.40
C PRO A 4 -3.37 -15.13 76.30
N GLU A 5 -4.25 -15.91 75.69
CA GLU A 5 -3.89 -16.75 74.55
C GLU A 5 -3.47 -15.88 73.31
N PRO A 6 -2.48 -16.31 72.50
CA PRO A 6 -2.02 -15.57 71.37
C PRO A 6 -3.10 -15.57 70.27
N ILE A 7 -3.50 -14.41 69.81
CA ILE A 7 -4.39 -14.24 68.66
C ILE A 7 -3.56 -14.49 67.38
N LEU A 8 -3.82 -15.60 66.71
CA LEU A 8 -3.29 -15.89 65.40
C LEU A 8 -4.00 -15.00 64.34
N VAL A 9 -3.35 -13.92 63.89
CA VAL A 9 -3.81 -13.14 62.76
C VAL A 9 -3.39 -13.87 61.48
N ILE A 10 -4.33 -14.58 60.87
CA ILE A 10 -4.11 -15.19 59.57
C ILE A 10 -4.22 -14.08 58.53
N TYR A 11 -3.07 -13.65 57.98
CA TYR A 11 -3.05 -12.84 56.78
C TYR A 11 -3.41 -13.72 55.59
N SER A 12 -4.67 -13.69 55.21
CA SER A 12 -5.20 -14.45 54.07
C SER A 12 -5.32 -13.59 52.80
N GLU A 13 -4.26 -12.96 52.36
CA GLU A 13 -4.14 -12.62 50.94
C GLU A 13 -2.92 -13.38 50.40
N PRO A 14 -3.14 -14.31 49.46
CA PRO A 14 -2.02 -14.84 48.69
C PRO A 14 -1.35 -13.69 47.96
N PRO A 15 -0.01 -13.66 47.90
CA PRO A 15 0.68 -12.65 47.11
C PRO A 15 0.08 -12.67 45.69
N LYS A 16 -0.39 -11.52 45.18
CA LYS A 16 -0.80 -11.38 43.81
C LYS A 16 0.31 -11.96 42.96
N ALA A 17 0.00 -13.03 42.24
CA ALA A 17 0.96 -13.62 41.30
C ALA A 17 1.50 -12.49 40.43
N ILE A 18 2.79 -12.24 40.54
CA ILE A 18 3.49 -11.33 39.63
C ILE A 18 3.33 -12.01 38.29
N VAL A 19 2.40 -11.50 37.48
CA VAL A 19 2.27 -11.91 36.09
C VAL A 19 3.61 -11.57 35.47
N ALA A 20 4.42 -12.60 35.18
CA ALA A 20 5.71 -12.40 34.55
C ALA A 20 5.43 -11.67 33.23
N THR A 21 5.82 -10.40 33.19
CA THR A 21 5.65 -9.57 31.98
C THR A 21 6.39 -10.28 30.86
N ASP A 22 5.69 -10.62 29.77
CA ASP A 22 6.33 -11.22 28.61
C ASP A 22 7.30 -10.20 28.01
N LEU A 23 8.58 -10.32 28.37
CA LEU A 23 9.64 -9.44 27.88
C LEU A 23 9.72 -9.43 26.34
N ARG A 24 9.22 -10.47 25.68
CA ARG A 24 9.19 -10.53 24.23
C ARG A 24 8.24 -9.48 23.65
N GLN A 25 7.05 -9.31 24.24
CA GLN A 25 6.11 -8.26 23.82
C GLN A 25 6.67 -6.88 24.14
N THR A 26 7.25 -6.70 25.32
CA THR A 26 7.89 -5.42 25.71
C THR A 26 8.94 -4.99 24.69
N ARG A 27 9.79 -5.91 24.19
CA ARG A 27 10.80 -5.59 23.15
C ARG A 27 10.18 -5.19 21.82
N ILE A 28 9.04 -5.77 21.45
CA ILE A 28 8.30 -5.35 20.24
C ILE A 28 7.79 -3.91 20.43
N ASP A 29 7.22 -3.60 21.57
CA ASP A 29 6.65 -2.28 21.82
C ASP A 29 7.75 -1.21 21.82
N GLU A 30 8.88 -1.44 22.48
CA GLU A 30 10.06 -0.58 22.46
C GLU A 30 10.60 -0.37 21.04
N PHE A 31 10.69 -1.44 20.25
CA PHE A 31 11.10 -1.34 18.84
C PHE A 31 10.17 -0.47 18.02
N LEU A 32 8.86 -0.62 18.21
CA LEU A 32 7.86 0.17 17.51
C LEU A 32 7.88 1.64 17.95
N ASP A 33 8.16 1.90 19.22
CA ASP A 33 8.26 3.25 19.78
C ASP A 33 9.56 3.95 19.40
N SER A 34 10.65 3.20 19.20
CA SER A 34 11.93 3.74 18.74
C SER A 34 11.89 4.29 17.29
N ARG A 35 10.75 4.15 16.60
CA ARG A 35 10.59 4.51 15.19
C ARG A 35 9.45 5.49 14.99
N SER A 36 9.67 6.51 14.17
CA SER A 36 8.62 7.41 13.71
C SER A 36 7.72 6.73 12.65
N LEU A 37 6.91 5.77 13.09
CA LEU A 37 6.05 4.99 12.20
C LEU A 37 4.66 5.60 12.12
N GLN A 38 4.12 5.68 10.91
CA GLN A 38 2.69 5.91 10.73
C GLN A 38 1.89 4.72 11.27
N ALA A 39 0.68 4.96 11.76
CA ALA A 39 -0.18 3.95 12.40
C ALA A 39 -0.34 2.66 11.57
N LYS A 40 -0.50 2.78 10.26
CA LYS A 40 -0.58 1.63 9.34
C LYS A 40 0.70 0.79 9.32
N SER A 41 1.85 1.44 9.29
CA SER A 41 3.15 0.76 9.28
C SER A 41 3.40 0.08 10.63
N ARG A 42 3.09 0.78 11.73
CA ARG A 42 3.18 0.22 13.08
C ARG A 42 2.35 -1.08 13.21
N LYS A 43 1.09 -1.05 12.77
CA LYS A 43 0.21 -2.22 12.77
C LYS A 43 0.76 -3.37 11.93
N ALA A 44 1.36 -3.08 10.77
CA ALA A 44 1.96 -4.11 9.91
C ALA A 44 3.17 -4.77 10.58
N TYR A 45 4.09 -3.99 11.16
CA TYR A 45 5.24 -4.52 11.91
C TYR A 45 4.78 -5.37 13.10
N GLN A 46 3.82 -4.87 13.88
CA GLN A 46 3.25 -5.58 15.02
C GLN A 46 2.64 -6.92 14.61
N SER A 47 1.86 -6.93 13.52
CA SER A 47 1.24 -8.15 13.00
C SER A 47 2.28 -9.17 12.55
N ASP A 48 3.34 -8.72 11.86
CA ASP A 48 4.40 -9.60 11.37
C ASP A 48 5.19 -10.23 12.51
N LEU A 49 5.56 -9.45 13.54
CA LEU A 49 6.28 -9.94 14.71
C LEU A 49 5.41 -10.86 15.56
N LYS A 50 4.11 -10.57 15.65
CA LYS A 50 3.15 -11.45 16.32
C LYS A 50 3.10 -12.84 15.68
N ILE A 51 3.14 -12.95 14.35
CA ILE A 51 3.19 -14.24 13.65
C ILE A 51 4.41 -15.06 14.11
N PHE A 52 5.56 -14.42 14.30
CA PHE A 52 6.75 -15.10 14.79
C PHE A 52 6.62 -15.49 16.29
N MET A 53 6.11 -14.61 17.12
CA MET A 53 5.89 -14.88 18.55
C MET A 53 4.92 -16.04 18.80
N ASP A 54 3.82 -16.08 18.04
CA ASP A 54 2.81 -17.13 18.15
C ASP A 54 3.36 -18.50 17.68
N TRP A 55 4.35 -18.52 16.81
CA TRP A 55 4.99 -19.73 16.31
C TRP A 55 6.21 -20.17 17.16
N CYS A 56 6.91 -19.24 17.79
CA CYS A 56 8.15 -19.49 18.51
C CYS A 56 8.06 -18.96 19.96
N GLU A 57 8.15 -19.84 20.93
CA GLU A 57 8.09 -19.51 22.36
C GLU A 57 9.44 -19.10 22.97
N LEU A 58 10.56 -19.26 22.22
CA LEU A 58 11.90 -18.94 22.70
C LEU A 58 12.04 -17.44 23.00
N ALA A 59 12.83 -17.10 24.01
CA ALA A 59 13.27 -15.72 24.20
C ALA A 59 14.06 -15.22 22.99
N TRP A 60 14.05 -13.91 22.73
CA TRP A 60 14.69 -13.34 21.55
C TRP A 60 16.18 -13.68 21.43
N GLY A 61 16.90 -13.77 22.57
CA GLY A 61 18.31 -14.13 22.62
C GLY A 61 18.61 -15.60 22.31
N ASP A 62 17.62 -16.49 22.47
CA ASP A 62 17.76 -17.93 22.27
C ASP A 62 17.40 -18.41 20.86
N VAL A 63 16.89 -17.48 20.03
CA VAL A 63 16.53 -17.79 18.65
C VAL A 63 17.77 -17.97 17.81
N THR A 64 17.91 -19.14 17.20
CA THR A 64 19.03 -19.46 16.32
C THR A 64 18.68 -19.23 14.84
N ARG A 65 19.69 -19.14 13.96
CA ARG A 65 19.50 -19.10 12.51
C ARG A 65 18.69 -20.30 12.00
N ARG A 66 18.93 -21.48 12.55
CA ARG A 66 18.15 -22.69 12.23
C ARG A 66 16.66 -22.49 12.52
N LYS A 67 16.34 -21.87 13.66
CA LYS A 67 14.95 -21.58 14.04
C LYS A 67 14.31 -20.59 13.07
N VAL A 68 15.02 -19.54 12.63
CA VAL A 68 14.51 -18.60 11.62
C VAL A 68 14.31 -19.29 10.26
N THR A 69 15.18 -20.21 9.88
CA THR A 69 14.99 -21.02 8.66
C THR A 69 13.76 -21.91 8.75
N GLN A 70 13.51 -22.53 9.90
CA GLN A 70 12.29 -23.32 10.14
C GLN A 70 11.04 -22.44 10.07
N PHE A 71 11.09 -21.23 10.64
CA PHE A 71 10.00 -20.26 10.54
C PHE A 71 9.69 -19.86 9.09
N LYS A 72 10.73 -19.60 8.29
CA LYS A 72 10.56 -19.32 6.85
C LYS A 72 9.84 -20.48 6.16
N ASN A 73 10.24 -21.73 6.43
CA ASN A 73 9.60 -22.92 5.86
C ASN A 73 8.14 -23.06 6.33
N PHE A 74 7.85 -22.76 7.60
CA PHE A 74 6.50 -22.72 8.14
C PHE A 74 5.62 -21.71 7.39
N LEU A 75 6.13 -20.48 7.16
CA LEU A 75 5.38 -19.47 6.42
C LEU A 75 5.03 -19.92 4.99
N VAL A 76 5.97 -20.62 4.32
CA VAL A 76 5.79 -21.08 2.94
C VAL A 76 4.92 -22.34 2.86
N LYS A 77 5.20 -23.35 3.70
CA LYS A 77 4.64 -24.70 3.53
C LYS A 77 3.38 -24.96 4.36
N GLU A 78 3.29 -24.37 5.57
CA GLU A 78 2.18 -24.62 6.48
C GLU A 78 1.16 -23.47 6.47
N ARG A 79 1.65 -22.22 6.38
CA ARG A 79 0.77 -21.04 6.28
C ARG A 79 0.43 -20.70 4.82
N GLU A 80 1.09 -21.31 3.85
CA GLU A 80 0.88 -21.11 2.40
C GLU A 80 0.82 -19.63 1.98
N LEU A 81 1.63 -18.79 2.64
CA LEU A 81 1.65 -17.36 2.34
C LEU A 81 2.27 -17.10 0.96
N ALA A 82 1.73 -16.12 0.25
CA ALA A 82 2.39 -15.61 -0.96
C ALA A 82 3.84 -15.21 -0.67
N LEU A 83 4.78 -15.52 -1.57
CA LEU A 83 6.21 -15.29 -1.38
C LEU A 83 6.55 -13.83 -1.05
N SER A 84 5.80 -12.86 -1.59
CA SER A 84 5.94 -11.45 -1.23
C SER A 84 5.57 -11.17 0.24
N SER A 85 4.55 -11.87 0.77
CA SER A 85 4.17 -11.78 2.18
C SER A 85 5.20 -12.44 3.09
N VAL A 86 5.75 -13.60 2.69
CA VAL A 86 6.87 -14.26 3.38
C VAL A 86 8.06 -13.30 3.48
N ASN A 87 8.44 -12.69 2.36
CA ASN A 87 9.54 -11.73 2.33
C ASN A 87 9.30 -10.52 3.22
N ARG A 88 8.07 -10.00 3.27
CA ARG A 88 7.69 -8.88 4.15
C ARG A 88 7.87 -9.25 5.62
N VAL A 89 7.35 -10.41 6.05
CA VAL A 89 7.50 -10.90 7.43
C VAL A 89 8.97 -11.10 7.79
N LEU A 90 9.77 -11.70 6.90
CA LEU A 90 11.20 -11.89 7.11
C LEU A 90 11.96 -10.56 7.17
N GLN A 91 11.61 -9.56 6.36
CA GLN A 91 12.21 -8.23 6.40
C GLN A 91 11.87 -7.50 7.71
N THR A 92 10.65 -7.64 8.20
CA THR A 92 10.25 -7.15 9.52
C THR A 92 11.10 -7.79 10.62
N LEU A 93 11.25 -9.11 10.59
CA LEU A 93 12.05 -9.85 11.58
C LEU A 93 13.54 -9.45 11.52
N LYS A 94 14.11 -9.29 10.32
CA LYS A 94 15.49 -8.78 10.14
C LYS A 94 15.66 -7.38 10.72
N SER A 95 14.68 -6.51 10.47
CA SER A 95 14.72 -5.14 10.98
C SER A 95 14.64 -5.10 12.50
N PHE A 96 13.86 -5.98 13.09
CA PHE A 96 13.70 -6.12 14.53
C PHE A 96 14.96 -6.68 15.19
N TYR A 97 15.55 -7.78 14.67
CA TYR A 97 16.78 -8.34 15.21
C TYR A 97 17.98 -7.40 15.08
N ARG A 98 18.05 -6.65 13.99
CA ARG A 98 19.08 -5.61 13.86
C ARG A 98 18.95 -4.55 14.96
N TRP A 99 17.73 -4.16 15.29
CA TRP A 99 17.48 -3.21 16.36
C TRP A 99 17.81 -3.83 17.72
N LEU A 100 17.40 -5.08 18.00
CA LEU A 100 17.74 -5.79 19.24
C LEU A 100 19.27 -5.87 19.44
N LEU A 101 20.03 -6.15 18.38
CA LEU A 101 21.49 -6.21 18.42
C LEU A 101 22.12 -4.85 18.71
N ILE A 102 21.64 -3.78 18.06
CA ILE A 102 22.13 -2.40 18.27
C ILE A 102 21.77 -1.91 19.68
N SER A 103 20.63 -2.32 20.20
CA SER A 103 20.17 -2.00 21.57
C SER A 103 20.73 -2.95 22.63
N GLU A 104 21.67 -3.84 22.27
CA GLU A 104 22.35 -4.77 23.18
C GLU A 104 21.43 -5.77 23.91
N TYR A 105 20.22 -5.99 23.40
CA TYR A 105 19.29 -6.97 23.95
C TYR A 105 19.62 -8.41 23.55
N VAL A 106 20.37 -8.58 22.46
CA VAL A 106 20.89 -9.86 21.99
C VAL A 106 22.35 -9.72 21.58
N THR A 107 23.10 -10.78 21.66
CA THR A 107 24.54 -10.80 21.30
C THR A 107 24.78 -11.12 19.83
N ALA A 108 23.78 -11.64 19.12
CA ALA A 108 23.88 -12.00 17.70
C ALA A 108 22.52 -11.82 16.99
N ASP A 109 22.58 -11.54 15.70
CA ASP A 109 21.40 -11.49 14.82
C ASP A 109 21.23 -12.81 14.08
N PRO A 110 20.24 -13.65 14.44
CA PRO A 110 20.02 -14.96 13.80
C PRO A 110 19.45 -14.83 12.37
N THR A 111 19.09 -13.65 11.92
CA THR A 111 18.56 -13.42 10.57
C THR A 111 19.64 -13.17 9.53
N ILE A 112 20.90 -13.00 9.96
CA ILE A 112 22.05 -12.86 9.05
C ILE A 112 22.20 -14.12 8.20
N GLY A 113 22.30 -13.94 6.87
CA GLY A 113 22.39 -15.02 5.90
C GLY A 113 21.06 -15.69 5.53
N ILE A 114 19.94 -15.32 6.16
CA ILE A 114 18.61 -15.77 5.71
C ILE A 114 18.29 -15.07 4.37
N GLN A 115 18.17 -15.86 3.31
CA GLN A 115 17.80 -15.35 2.00
C GLN A 115 16.27 -15.20 1.88
N LEU A 116 15.85 -14.10 1.25
CA LEU A 116 14.46 -13.89 0.87
C LEU A 116 14.09 -14.81 -0.29
N GLU A 117 12.80 -15.11 -0.42
CA GLU A 117 12.30 -15.87 -1.56
C GLU A 117 12.45 -15.08 -2.86
N ARG A 118 12.84 -15.76 -3.93
CA ARG A 118 12.92 -15.17 -5.26
C ARG A 118 11.50 -14.93 -5.77
N LEU A 119 11.12 -13.67 -5.92
CA LEU A 119 9.84 -13.34 -6.51
C LEU A 119 9.92 -13.46 -8.04
N PRO A 120 8.85 -13.95 -8.71
CA PRO A 120 8.77 -13.87 -10.16
C PRO A 120 8.85 -12.41 -10.60
N GLU A 121 9.38 -12.17 -11.80
CA GLU A 121 9.38 -10.82 -12.35
C GLU A 121 7.95 -10.28 -12.36
N SER A 122 7.76 -9.12 -11.75
CA SER A 122 6.46 -8.44 -11.77
C SER A 122 6.16 -8.04 -13.21
N VAL A 123 5.28 -8.76 -13.86
CA VAL A 123 4.68 -8.30 -15.11
C VAL A 123 3.93 -7.01 -14.82
N SER A 124 4.16 -5.98 -15.64
CA SER A 124 3.42 -4.72 -15.48
C SER A 124 1.93 -5.01 -15.62
N LYS A 125 1.18 -4.71 -14.57
CA LYS A 125 -0.28 -4.89 -14.53
C LYS A 125 -0.99 -3.60 -14.99
N ASP A 126 -0.48 -2.95 -16.03
CA ASP A 126 -1.16 -1.83 -16.66
C ASP A 126 -2.39 -2.31 -17.45
N LEU A 127 -3.34 -1.42 -17.61
CA LEU A 127 -4.50 -1.62 -18.45
C LEU A 127 -4.11 -1.32 -19.91
N ASP A 128 -4.55 -2.15 -20.83
CA ASP A 128 -4.50 -1.82 -22.25
C ASP A 128 -5.68 -0.92 -22.66
N ASP A 129 -5.70 -0.48 -23.92
CA ASP A 129 -6.72 0.47 -24.38
C ASP A 129 -8.10 -0.16 -24.42
N ASP A 130 -8.21 -1.44 -24.76
CA ASP A 130 -9.48 -2.17 -24.81
C ASP A 130 -10.03 -2.39 -23.39
N GLU A 131 -9.17 -2.75 -22.42
CA GLU A 131 -9.54 -2.84 -21.00
C GLU A 131 -10.04 -1.48 -20.46
N VAL A 132 -9.36 -0.38 -20.82
CA VAL A 132 -9.77 0.98 -20.42
C VAL A 132 -11.14 1.32 -21.00
N LEU A 133 -11.38 1.01 -22.29
CA LEU A 133 -12.67 1.25 -22.93
C LEU A 133 -13.78 0.44 -22.27
N GLN A 134 -13.58 -0.85 -22.04
CA GLN A 134 -14.55 -1.71 -21.34
C GLN A 134 -14.89 -1.19 -19.95
N ILE A 135 -13.91 -0.65 -19.23
CA ILE A 135 -14.14 -0.06 -17.91
C ILE A 135 -14.99 1.20 -18.04
N TYR A 136 -14.74 2.08 -19.01
CA TYR A 136 -15.57 3.26 -19.26
C TYR A 136 -17.02 2.87 -19.59
N GLU A 137 -17.24 1.86 -20.41
CA GLU A 137 -18.57 1.33 -20.72
C GLU A 137 -19.27 0.78 -19.47
N ALA A 138 -18.56 0.04 -18.64
CA ALA A 138 -19.09 -0.47 -17.38
C ALA A 138 -19.43 0.65 -16.38
N ILE A 139 -18.66 1.75 -16.37
CA ILE A 139 -18.93 2.93 -15.53
C ILE A 139 -20.19 3.64 -16.02
N ALA A 140 -20.40 3.81 -17.30
CA ALA A 140 -21.60 4.44 -17.86
C ALA A 140 -22.90 3.74 -17.37
N LEU A 141 -22.82 2.46 -17.06
CA LEU A 141 -23.91 1.63 -16.53
C LEU A 141 -23.85 1.50 -14.99
N SER A 142 -23.02 2.29 -14.29
CA SER A 142 -22.95 2.27 -12.82
C SER A 142 -24.07 3.10 -12.19
N LYS A 143 -24.22 2.97 -10.87
CA LYS A 143 -25.25 3.75 -10.13
C LYS A 143 -24.91 5.25 -10.04
N TYR A 144 -23.62 5.59 -10.09
CA TYR A 144 -23.10 6.94 -9.95
C TYR A 144 -22.01 7.18 -11.02
N PRO A 145 -22.40 7.24 -12.31
CA PRO A 145 -21.44 7.24 -13.41
C PRO A 145 -20.51 8.45 -13.39
N GLU A 146 -21.00 9.64 -13.04
CA GLU A 146 -20.19 10.86 -13.01
C GLU A 146 -19.06 10.75 -11.98
N ARG A 147 -19.38 10.26 -10.77
CA ARG A 147 -18.40 10.04 -9.71
C ARG A 147 -17.38 8.96 -10.09
N ASP A 148 -17.88 7.81 -10.53
CA ASP A 148 -17.03 6.66 -10.82
C ASP A 148 -16.10 6.94 -11.99
N LEU A 149 -16.57 7.73 -12.97
CA LEU A 149 -15.81 8.21 -14.11
C LEU A 149 -14.69 9.16 -13.66
N ALA A 150 -15.01 10.14 -12.82
CA ALA A 150 -14.01 11.05 -12.26
C ALA A 150 -12.97 10.31 -11.41
N ILE A 151 -13.39 9.36 -10.55
CA ILE A 151 -12.47 8.51 -9.77
C ILE A 151 -11.52 7.74 -10.68
N PHE A 152 -12.04 7.02 -11.66
CA PHE A 152 -11.24 6.18 -12.55
C PHE A 152 -10.27 7.04 -13.36
N THR A 153 -10.74 8.15 -13.91
CA THR A 153 -9.91 9.08 -14.68
C THR A 153 -8.77 9.66 -13.84
N VAL A 154 -9.03 10.10 -12.62
CA VAL A 154 -7.99 10.63 -11.71
C VAL A 154 -6.96 9.54 -11.35
N LEU A 155 -7.39 8.29 -11.18
CA LEU A 155 -6.46 7.17 -11.00
C LEU A 155 -5.60 6.92 -12.24
N LEU A 156 -6.15 7.11 -13.45
CA LEU A 156 -5.41 7.05 -14.72
C LEU A 156 -4.44 8.24 -14.92
N HIS A 157 -4.53 9.30 -14.11
CA HIS A 157 -3.54 10.39 -14.02
C HIS A 157 -2.51 10.14 -12.92
N GLY A 158 -2.43 8.92 -12.41
CA GLY A 158 -1.35 8.47 -11.55
C GLY A 158 -1.49 8.77 -10.06
N LEU A 159 -2.67 9.19 -9.59
CA LEU A 159 -2.92 9.33 -8.16
C LEU A 159 -2.94 7.97 -7.45
N ARG A 160 -2.49 7.96 -6.21
CA ARG A 160 -2.74 6.83 -5.32
C ARG A 160 -4.16 6.91 -4.75
N GLY A 161 -4.78 5.77 -4.47
CA GLY A 161 -6.14 5.76 -3.93
C GLY A 161 -6.30 6.57 -2.63
N GLU A 162 -5.27 6.64 -1.78
CA GLU A 162 -5.29 7.48 -0.57
C GLU A 162 -5.11 8.96 -0.88
N GLU A 163 -4.33 9.33 -1.88
CA GLU A 163 -4.17 10.71 -2.34
C GLU A 163 -5.51 11.23 -2.85
N LEU A 164 -6.19 10.47 -3.70
CA LEU A 164 -7.53 10.79 -4.21
C LEU A 164 -8.53 11.05 -3.08
N CYS A 165 -8.55 10.18 -2.05
CA CYS A 165 -9.46 10.34 -0.90
C CYS A 165 -9.20 11.62 -0.10
N ASN A 166 -7.97 12.11 -0.07
CA ASN A 166 -7.58 13.27 0.73
C ASN A 166 -7.77 14.61 0.01
N LEU A 167 -8.09 14.61 -1.28
CA LEU A 167 -8.31 15.85 -2.04
C LEU A 167 -9.55 16.59 -1.56
N ASN A 168 -9.42 17.92 -1.51
CA ASN A 168 -10.50 18.87 -1.35
C ASN A 168 -10.83 19.51 -2.70
N VAL A 169 -11.97 20.18 -2.78
CA VAL A 169 -12.37 20.91 -3.99
C VAL A 169 -11.34 22.00 -4.34
N GLY A 170 -10.79 22.70 -3.33
CA GLY A 170 -9.75 23.70 -3.52
C GLY A 170 -8.39 23.18 -3.99
N ASP A 171 -8.16 21.85 -3.91
CA ASP A 171 -6.95 21.22 -4.46
C ASP A 171 -7.05 20.99 -5.99
N TYR A 172 -8.19 21.27 -6.59
CA TYR A 172 -8.38 21.29 -8.05
C TYR A 172 -8.38 22.74 -8.53
N CYS A 173 -7.32 23.17 -9.16
CA CYS A 173 -7.08 24.53 -9.62
C CYS A 173 -6.38 24.53 -10.98
N ASP A 174 -6.77 25.46 -11.84
CA ASP A 174 -6.11 25.71 -13.14
C ASP A 174 -5.90 24.48 -14.02
N GLY A 175 -6.75 23.47 -13.90
CA GLY A 175 -6.67 22.23 -14.67
C GLY A 175 -5.73 21.19 -14.12
N GLU A 176 -5.26 21.37 -12.89
CA GLU A 176 -4.35 20.48 -12.17
C GLU A 176 -4.92 20.06 -10.83
N LEU A 177 -4.43 18.94 -10.32
CA LEU A 177 -4.68 18.47 -8.96
C LEU A 177 -3.43 18.69 -8.12
N VAL A 178 -3.53 19.53 -7.10
CA VAL A 178 -2.48 19.76 -6.12
C VAL A 178 -2.59 18.69 -5.03
N ILE A 179 -1.53 17.92 -4.81
CA ILE A 179 -1.49 16.87 -3.79
C ILE A 179 -0.81 17.43 -2.53
N PRO A 180 -1.58 17.87 -1.51
CA PRO A 180 -1.01 18.58 -0.35
C PRO A 180 -0.31 17.65 0.62
N VAL A 181 -0.81 16.41 0.75
CA VAL A 181 -0.29 15.39 1.66
C VAL A 181 -0.16 14.08 0.93
N ALA A 182 1.05 13.54 0.89
CA ALA A 182 1.31 12.25 0.28
C ALA A 182 2.29 11.44 1.12
N LYS A 183 2.20 10.11 0.97
CA LYS A 183 3.13 9.19 1.61
C LYS A 183 4.57 9.53 1.19
N TRP A 184 5.48 9.62 2.17
CA TRP A 184 6.89 9.95 1.94
C TRP A 184 7.11 11.38 1.42
N ASP A 185 6.21 12.31 1.77
CA ASP A 185 6.31 13.72 1.36
C ASP A 185 6.36 13.91 -0.18
N SER A 186 5.70 13.02 -0.93
CA SER A 186 5.59 13.11 -2.39
C SER A 186 4.47 14.09 -2.79
N LYS A 187 4.53 15.32 -2.28
CA LYS A 187 3.70 16.44 -2.73
C LYS A 187 3.95 16.70 -4.21
N GLY A 188 3.02 17.30 -4.89
CA GLY A 188 3.20 17.67 -6.29
C GLY A 188 1.90 18.00 -6.97
N GLU A 189 2.01 18.47 -8.18
CA GLU A 189 0.91 18.81 -9.06
C GLU A 189 0.73 17.71 -10.10
N VAL A 190 -0.52 17.46 -10.47
CA VAL A 190 -0.89 16.48 -11.47
C VAL A 190 -1.73 17.17 -12.53
N PRO A 191 -1.15 17.49 -13.69
CA PRO A 191 -1.90 18.07 -14.80
C PRO A 191 -2.92 17.05 -15.33
N LEU A 192 -4.12 17.53 -15.59
CA LEU A 192 -5.19 16.73 -16.16
C LEU A 192 -5.26 16.90 -17.68
N THR A 193 -5.46 15.80 -18.39
CA THR A 193 -5.77 15.83 -19.82
C THR A 193 -7.15 16.46 -20.05
N LYS A 194 -7.45 16.86 -21.30
CA LYS A 194 -8.78 17.39 -21.67
C LYS A 194 -9.91 16.45 -21.23
N LEU A 195 -9.71 15.15 -21.36
CA LEU A 195 -10.69 14.15 -20.90
C LEU A 195 -10.78 14.11 -19.37
N GLY A 196 -9.65 14.27 -18.68
CA GLY A 196 -9.62 14.36 -17.22
C GLY A 196 -10.41 15.56 -16.69
N LEU A 197 -10.23 16.71 -17.31
CA LEU A 197 -10.98 17.94 -17.01
C LEU A 197 -12.47 17.76 -17.26
N LEU A 198 -12.84 17.17 -18.41
CA LEU A 198 -14.23 16.92 -18.76
C LEU A 198 -14.93 16.06 -17.69
N HIS A 199 -14.34 14.94 -17.30
CA HIS A 199 -14.95 14.03 -16.34
C HIS A 199 -15.00 14.59 -14.93
N LEU A 200 -13.96 15.30 -14.51
CA LEU A 200 -13.96 15.90 -13.17
C LEU A 200 -14.96 17.05 -13.07
N ASN A 201 -15.03 17.92 -14.07
CA ASN A 201 -16.00 19.02 -14.12
C ASN A 201 -17.43 18.48 -14.19
N ALA A 202 -17.73 17.48 -15.01
CA ALA A 202 -19.04 16.85 -15.07
C ALA A 202 -19.49 16.30 -13.71
N TYR A 203 -18.56 15.70 -12.94
CA TYR A 203 -18.86 15.25 -11.59
C TYR A 203 -19.13 16.41 -10.62
N LEU A 204 -18.35 17.48 -10.68
CA LEU A 204 -18.55 18.65 -9.82
C LEU A 204 -19.87 19.37 -10.16
N ASP A 205 -20.20 19.51 -11.44
CA ASP A 205 -21.47 20.10 -11.88
C ASP A 205 -22.64 19.23 -11.44
N TRP A 206 -22.55 17.91 -11.57
CA TRP A 206 -23.55 16.98 -11.04
C TRP A 206 -23.76 17.13 -9.53
N ARG A 207 -22.67 17.35 -8.74
CA ARG A 207 -22.78 17.61 -7.30
C ARG A 207 -23.51 18.91 -7.01
N LYS A 208 -23.22 20.01 -7.73
CA LYS A 208 -23.91 21.28 -7.61
C LYS A 208 -25.40 21.15 -7.91
N ASP A 209 -25.76 20.40 -8.97
CA ASP A 209 -27.15 20.15 -9.33
C ASP A 209 -27.91 19.36 -8.25
N LYS A 210 -27.20 18.61 -7.41
CA LYS A 210 -27.75 17.92 -6.22
C LYS A 210 -27.81 18.81 -4.97
N GLY A 211 -27.40 20.07 -5.08
CA GLY A 211 -27.42 21.04 -3.97
C GLY A 211 -26.20 21.00 -3.06
N ASP A 212 -25.09 20.42 -3.54
CA ASP A 212 -23.85 20.36 -2.77
C ASP A 212 -23.07 21.68 -2.90
N GLU A 213 -22.74 22.29 -1.76
CA GLU A 213 -21.86 23.45 -1.70
C GLU A 213 -20.41 23.00 -1.87
N LEU A 214 -19.81 23.33 -3.01
CA LEU A 214 -18.43 22.98 -3.31
C LEU A 214 -17.45 24.02 -2.74
N LEU A 215 -17.39 24.11 -1.40
CA LEU A 215 -16.41 24.98 -0.75
C LEU A 215 -14.99 24.44 -0.93
N PRO A 216 -13.94 25.28 -0.92
CA PRO A 216 -12.56 24.83 -1.12
C PRO A 216 -12.12 23.72 -0.17
N GLU A 217 -12.59 23.71 1.08
CA GLU A 217 -12.31 22.70 2.09
C GLU A 217 -13.19 21.45 2.00
N SER A 218 -14.25 21.48 1.20
CA SER A 218 -15.13 20.33 0.99
C SER A 218 -14.38 19.19 0.33
N PRO A 219 -14.69 17.92 0.68
CA PRO A 219 -14.08 16.77 0.01
C PRO A 219 -14.32 16.81 -1.50
N LEU A 220 -13.26 16.59 -2.30
CA LEU A 220 -13.40 16.49 -3.76
C LEU A 220 -14.23 15.26 -4.15
N PHE A 221 -14.02 14.14 -3.49
CA PHE A 221 -14.79 12.90 -3.70
C PHE A 221 -15.60 12.54 -2.46
N VAL A 222 -16.88 12.28 -2.65
CA VAL A 222 -17.82 11.94 -1.56
C VAL A 222 -18.41 10.54 -1.72
N SER A 223 -18.80 9.96 -0.60
CA SER A 223 -19.47 8.67 -0.53
C SER A 223 -20.96 8.81 -0.81
N PHE A 224 -21.54 7.84 -1.52
CA PHE A 224 -22.99 7.71 -1.69
C PHE A 224 -23.52 6.41 -1.08
N SER A 225 -22.80 5.87 -0.08
CA SER A 225 -23.32 4.75 0.69
C SER A 225 -24.37 5.23 1.71
N ASN A 226 -25.34 4.39 2.04
CA ASN A 226 -26.41 4.73 3.00
C ASN A 226 -25.86 5.10 4.38
N ARG A 227 -24.66 4.63 4.75
CA ARG A 227 -24.07 4.87 6.08
C ARG A 227 -23.23 6.16 6.16
N SER A 228 -22.80 6.68 5.03
CA SER A 228 -21.84 7.79 4.95
C SER A 228 -22.12 8.68 3.73
N TYR A 229 -23.40 8.90 3.44
CA TYR A 229 -23.81 9.73 2.30
C TYR A 229 -23.33 11.18 2.49
N GLY A 230 -22.62 11.71 1.50
CA GLY A 230 -22.04 13.05 1.55
C GLY A 230 -20.71 13.16 2.29
N ASP A 231 -20.32 12.15 3.08
CA ASP A 231 -19.00 12.14 3.74
C ASP A 231 -17.87 11.95 2.74
N ARG A 232 -16.65 12.35 3.14
CA ARG A 232 -15.43 12.11 2.38
C ARG A 232 -15.32 10.64 1.97
N LEU A 233 -15.05 10.39 0.69
CA LEU A 233 -14.82 9.05 0.18
C LEU A 233 -13.57 8.44 0.83
N THR A 234 -13.71 7.24 1.38
CA THR A 234 -12.61 6.52 1.99
C THR A 234 -11.88 5.64 0.97
N TYR A 235 -10.67 5.20 1.31
CA TYR A 235 -9.93 4.21 0.50
C TYR A 235 -10.75 2.91 0.27
N TRP A 236 -11.52 2.48 1.26
CA TRP A 236 -12.42 1.34 1.12
C TRP A 236 -13.56 1.61 0.14
N GLY A 237 -14.05 2.85 0.09
CA GLY A 237 -15.02 3.28 -0.91
C GLY A 237 -14.45 3.24 -2.33
N VAL A 238 -13.24 3.76 -2.55
CA VAL A 238 -12.52 3.64 -3.83
C VAL A 238 -12.32 2.16 -4.21
N ARG A 239 -11.88 1.34 -3.26
CA ARG A 239 -11.70 -0.08 -3.50
C ARG A 239 -13.03 -0.76 -3.90
N HIS A 240 -14.12 -0.43 -3.21
CA HIS A 240 -15.44 -0.97 -3.54
C HIS A 240 -15.85 -0.62 -4.99
N VAL A 241 -15.63 0.62 -5.43
CA VAL A 241 -15.88 1.01 -6.84
C VAL A 241 -15.05 0.14 -7.78
N MET A 242 -13.76 -0.03 -7.51
CA MET A 242 -12.89 -0.87 -8.34
C MET A 242 -13.33 -2.33 -8.33
N ASP A 243 -13.70 -2.89 -7.18
CA ASP A 243 -14.15 -4.29 -7.05
C ASP A 243 -15.48 -4.53 -7.83
N VAL A 244 -16.39 -3.55 -7.83
CA VAL A 244 -17.64 -3.62 -8.60
C VAL A 244 -17.35 -3.60 -10.11
N LEU A 245 -16.47 -2.71 -10.56
CA LEU A 245 -16.08 -2.63 -11.96
C LEU A 245 -15.32 -3.90 -12.40
N ALA A 246 -14.42 -4.42 -11.56
CA ALA A 246 -13.72 -5.68 -11.80
C ALA A 246 -14.69 -6.85 -12.02
N LYS A 247 -15.73 -6.96 -11.18
CA LYS A 247 -16.76 -7.99 -11.33
C LYS A 247 -17.57 -7.85 -12.61
N LYS A 248 -17.86 -6.61 -13.04
CA LYS A 248 -18.65 -6.36 -14.24
C LYS A 248 -17.87 -6.65 -15.53
N THR A 249 -16.57 -6.33 -15.55
CA THR A 249 -15.72 -6.43 -16.73
C THR A 249 -14.93 -7.74 -16.80
N GLY A 250 -14.77 -8.45 -15.68
CA GLY A 250 -13.84 -9.57 -15.57
C GLY A 250 -12.37 -9.18 -15.50
N ILE A 251 -12.07 -7.86 -15.49
CA ILE A 251 -10.72 -7.31 -15.45
C ILE A 251 -10.24 -7.26 -13.99
N ASP A 252 -9.01 -7.76 -13.70
CA ASP A 252 -8.39 -7.58 -12.37
C ASP A 252 -8.11 -6.09 -12.15
N LEU A 253 -9.00 -5.38 -11.48
CA LEU A 253 -8.96 -3.93 -11.31
C LEU A 253 -8.76 -3.54 -9.85
N HIS A 254 -7.77 -2.68 -9.59
CA HIS A 254 -7.52 -2.06 -8.31
C HIS A 254 -6.90 -0.66 -8.50
N SER A 255 -6.97 0.20 -7.48
CA SER A 255 -6.55 1.61 -7.59
C SER A 255 -5.11 1.82 -8.11
N HIS A 256 -4.19 0.89 -7.85
CA HIS A 256 -2.81 0.99 -8.34
C HIS A 256 -2.67 0.67 -9.83
N ARG A 257 -3.62 -0.07 -10.46
CA ARG A 257 -3.54 -0.34 -11.92
C ARG A 257 -3.62 0.94 -12.74
N GLY A 258 -4.50 1.88 -12.37
CA GLY A 258 -4.56 3.19 -13.05
C GLY A 258 -3.22 3.90 -13.04
N ARG A 259 -2.55 3.96 -11.88
CA ARG A 259 -1.21 4.55 -11.76
C ARG A 259 -0.14 3.78 -12.55
N HIS A 260 -0.23 2.46 -12.61
CA HIS A 260 0.68 1.66 -13.44
C HIS A 260 0.47 1.96 -14.93
N THR A 261 -0.79 2.05 -15.37
CA THR A 261 -1.17 2.43 -16.73
C THR A 261 -0.61 3.81 -17.08
N PHE A 262 -0.80 4.81 -16.20
CA PHE A 262 -0.25 6.14 -16.40
C PHE A 262 1.27 6.11 -16.58
N ALA A 263 2.00 5.49 -15.64
CA ALA A 263 3.47 5.41 -15.72
C ALA A 263 3.95 4.66 -16.99
N THR A 264 3.26 3.59 -17.39
CA THR A 264 3.56 2.87 -18.62
C THR A 264 3.31 3.75 -19.85
N ASN A 265 2.17 4.46 -19.90
CA ASN A 265 1.83 5.33 -21.03
C ASN A 265 2.84 6.47 -21.18
N LEU A 266 3.27 7.11 -20.10
CA LEU A 266 4.30 8.14 -20.13
C LEU A 266 5.59 7.64 -20.81
N ILE A 267 6.02 6.42 -20.47
CA ILE A 267 7.28 5.86 -20.97
C ILE A 267 7.14 5.21 -22.34
N VAL A 268 6.05 4.47 -22.59
CA VAL A 268 5.91 3.63 -23.79
C VAL A 268 5.13 4.33 -24.90
N LYS A 269 4.01 5.02 -24.58
CA LYS A 269 3.18 5.70 -25.57
C LYS A 269 3.66 7.12 -25.86
N TYR A 270 3.98 7.90 -24.82
CA TYR A 270 4.40 9.29 -24.96
C TYR A 270 5.92 9.43 -25.07
N GLU A 271 6.66 8.33 -24.94
CA GLU A 271 8.12 8.23 -25.10
C GLU A 271 8.92 9.23 -24.24
N LEU A 272 8.35 9.68 -23.12
CA LEU A 272 8.99 10.62 -22.21
C LEU A 272 10.28 10.03 -21.65
N ASP A 273 11.19 10.94 -21.31
CA ASP A 273 12.37 10.58 -20.53
C ASP A 273 11.96 10.02 -19.16
N PRO A 274 12.62 8.95 -18.65
CA PRO A 274 12.29 8.38 -17.37
C PRO A 274 12.32 9.36 -16.19
N SER A 275 13.17 10.38 -16.24
CA SER A 275 13.23 11.40 -15.17
C SER A 275 11.98 12.27 -15.17
N LEU A 276 11.52 12.73 -16.32
CA LEU A 276 10.29 13.50 -16.46
C LEU A 276 9.05 12.66 -16.09
N ALA A 277 9.03 11.40 -16.48
CA ALA A 277 7.94 10.49 -16.12
C ALA A 277 7.93 10.18 -14.62
N MET A 278 9.08 10.12 -13.96
CA MET A 278 9.18 9.99 -12.50
C MET A 278 8.64 11.23 -11.78
N GLU A 279 8.90 12.42 -12.30
CA GLU A 279 8.36 13.68 -11.76
C GLU A 279 6.83 13.68 -11.82
N LEU A 280 6.23 13.46 -12.99
CA LEU A 280 4.78 13.40 -13.17
C LEU A 280 4.11 12.31 -12.32
N THR A 281 4.77 11.18 -12.15
CA THR A 281 4.27 10.08 -11.32
C THR A 281 4.64 10.23 -9.85
N ARG A 282 5.47 11.21 -9.50
CA ARG A 282 5.96 11.44 -8.13
C ARG A 282 6.62 10.19 -7.53
N HIS A 283 7.48 9.51 -8.35
CA HIS A 283 8.31 8.40 -7.88
C HIS A 283 9.66 8.92 -7.41
N ARG A 284 10.00 8.69 -6.14
CA ARG A 284 11.30 9.09 -5.56
C ARG A 284 12.41 8.06 -5.76
N ASP A 285 12.06 6.79 -5.89
CA ASP A 285 13.02 5.69 -6.03
C ASP A 285 13.00 5.14 -7.46
N ILE A 286 14.11 5.36 -8.17
CA ILE A 286 14.29 4.85 -9.53
C ILE A 286 14.16 3.32 -9.62
N ARG A 287 14.48 2.59 -8.54
CA ARG A 287 14.33 1.14 -8.50
C ARG A 287 12.87 0.72 -8.63
N SER A 288 11.96 1.48 -8.02
CA SER A 288 10.51 1.24 -8.16
C SER A 288 9.99 1.57 -9.57
N PHE A 289 10.67 2.48 -10.27
CA PHE A 289 10.33 2.91 -11.63
C PHE A 289 10.95 2.04 -12.72
N LYS A 290 12.01 1.27 -12.40
CA LYS A 290 12.78 0.44 -13.34
C LYS A 290 11.91 -0.55 -14.14
N ARG A 291 10.80 -1.02 -13.58
CA ARG A 291 9.86 -1.91 -14.27
C ARG A 291 9.29 -1.31 -15.57
N TYR A 292 9.03 0.00 -15.57
CA TYR A 292 8.49 0.72 -16.73
C TYR A 292 9.56 0.96 -17.79
N THR A 293 10.77 1.35 -17.37
CA THR A 293 11.90 1.53 -18.29
C THR A 293 12.34 0.22 -18.92
N ASN A 294 12.33 -0.90 -18.19
CA ASN A 294 12.62 -2.22 -18.75
C ASN A 294 11.60 -2.60 -19.84
N ARG A 295 10.32 -2.23 -19.69
CA ARG A 295 9.29 -2.46 -20.70
C ARG A 295 9.55 -1.63 -21.95
N LYS A 296 9.87 -0.34 -21.81
CA LYS A 296 10.29 0.52 -22.95
C LYS A 296 11.44 -0.11 -23.71
N ASN A 297 12.48 -0.55 -23.00
CA ASN A 297 13.64 -1.17 -23.62
C ASN A 297 13.29 -2.47 -24.36
N LYS A 298 12.43 -3.32 -23.80
CA LYS A 298 11.95 -4.53 -24.49
C LYS A 298 11.17 -4.19 -25.78
N VAL A 299 10.27 -3.19 -25.74
CA VAL A 299 9.51 -2.74 -26.90
C VAL A 299 10.43 -2.11 -27.94
N ALA A 300 11.36 -1.25 -27.53
CA ALA A 300 12.33 -0.62 -28.42
C ALA A 300 13.25 -1.65 -29.08
N ALA A 301 13.76 -2.63 -28.31
CA ALA A 301 14.57 -3.71 -28.86
C ALA A 301 13.83 -4.56 -29.90
N LYS A 302 12.55 -4.90 -29.63
CA LYS A 302 11.71 -5.62 -30.60
C LYS A 302 11.50 -4.81 -31.89
N ARG A 303 11.17 -3.51 -31.78
CA ARG A 303 11.00 -2.62 -32.94
C ARG A 303 12.31 -2.49 -33.73
N ALA A 304 13.43 -2.30 -33.05
CA ALA A 304 14.75 -2.21 -33.67
C ALA A 304 15.12 -3.49 -34.41
N PHE A 305 14.87 -4.66 -33.81
CA PHE A 305 15.08 -5.95 -34.45
C PHE A 305 14.23 -6.11 -35.70
N LEU A 306 12.93 -5.85 -35.65
CA LEU A 306 12.03 -5.95 -36.79
C LEU A 306 12.48 -5.02 -37.95
N LYS A 307 12.82 -3.75 -37.64
CA LYS A 307 13.33 -2.80 -38.61
C LYS A 307 14.69 -3.25 -39.23
N ALA A 308 15.52 -3.90 -38.44
CA ALA A 308 16.79 -4.44 -38.95
C ALA A 308 16.56 -5.68 -39.83
N SER A 309 15.61 -6.56 -39.45
CA SER A 309 15.28 -7.76 -40.23
C SER A 309 14.62 -7.47 -41.58
N GLU A 310 13.85 -6.38 -41.66
CA GLU A 310 13.30 -5.92 -42.96
C GLU A 310 14.38 -5.53 -44.00
N ARG A 311 15.62 -5.26 -43.56
CA ARG A 311 16.76 -4.93 -44.41
C ARG A 311 17.61 -6.15 -44.77
N LEU A 312 17.32 -7.29 -44.20
CA LEU A 312 17.95 -8.55 -44.48
C LEU A 312 16.98 -9.31 -45.41
N ASP A 313 17.14 -9.13 -46.73
CA ASP A 313 16.48 -9.97 -47.70
C ASP A 313 16.96 -11.42 -47.53
N TYR A 314 16.15 -12.23 -46.85
CA TYR A 314 16.29 -13.69 -46.86
C TYR A 314 15.38 -14.28 -47.89
#